data_787eb1fc5bd36f7d66f09adde80ce6ed
#
_entry.id   787eb1fc5bd36f7d66f09adde80ce6ed
#
_cell.length_a   1.000
_cell.length_b   1.000
_cell.length_c   1.000
_cell.angle_alpha   90.00
_cell.angle_beta   90.00
_cell.angle_gamma   90.00
#
_symmetry.space_group_name_H-M   'P 1'
#
loop_
_entity.id
_entity.type
_entity.pdbx_description
1 polymer ?
#
loop_
_entity_poly.entity_id
_entity_poly.type
_entity_poly.pdbx_seq_one_letter_code
_entity_poly.pdbx_strand_id
1 'polypeptide(L)'
;MEVTVSNDTQSFDTSTATKSVAYVRDISSFVRHTSNKFDEKGMMLTWHTRQIPHDETLVKVGADHGGNSFKMTLQISNFERPNSKSNTFLCCLFEGKDTCENLATILGEYSQQLNELRQMEWYRKKVGTFVFGDYDFLCKMYGISGAAGVHPCIWCTVSKANMQKSPDKQLQVAHRTLRSLRKDHWQFLSAVWHISINHVCPPYLHILLGIVKRHHDMLEKECHSIDLQITDVLANRREKG
;
A
#
# COMPACT_ATOMS: atom_id res chain seq x y z
N MET A 1 21.45 9.57 -9.09
CA MET A 1 21.58 10.38 -7.88
C MET A 1 22.05 9.47 -6.76
N GLU A 2 22.99 9.90 -5.96
CA GLU A 2 23.40 9.19 -4.75
C GLU A 2 22.64 9.77 -3.56
N VAL A 3 22.07 8.91 -2.74
CA VAL A 3 21.32 9.32 -1.54
C VAL A 3 21.84 8.52 -0.36
N THR A 4 21.99 9.19 0.77
CA THR A 4 22.32 8.52 2.02
C THR A 4 21.08 7.85 2.59
N VAL A 5 21.10 6.54 2.76
CA VAL A 5 20.03 5.75 3.34
C VAL A 5 20.46 5.15 4.67
N SER A 6 19.54 5.06 5.63
CA SER A 6 19.81 4.40 6.90
C SER A 6 19.68 2.88 6.72
N ASN A 7 20.67 2.15 7.22
CA ASN A 7 20.60 0.71 7.41
C ASN A 7 20.11 0.46 8.84
N ASP A 8 18.79 0.34 9.00
CA ASP A 8 18.23 -0.02 10.29
C ASP A 8 18.54 -1.49 10.58
N THR A 9 19.55 -1.71 11.40
CA THR A 9 19.74 -2.95 12.13
C THR A 9 19.21 -2.70 13.53
N GLN A 10 18.49 -3.63 14.13
CA GLN A 10 17.89 -3.55 15.48
C GLN A 10 18.92 -3.28 16.62
N SER A 11 20.12 -2.86 16.29
CA SER A 11 21.15 -2.37 17.21
C SER A 11 21.17 -0.84 17.18
N PHE A 12 21.50 -0.22 18.29
CA PHE A 12 21.62 1.23 18.50
C PHE A 12 22.62 1.95 17.55
N ASP A 13 23.28 1.24 16.65
CA ASP A 13 24.16 1.77 15.62
C ASP A 13 23.42 1.88 14.29
N THR A 14 22.87 3.05 13.99
CA THR A 14 22.43 3.43 12.67
C THR A 14 23.64 3.65 11.76
N SER A 15 24.03 2.65 10.99
CA SER A 15 25.00 2.86 9.92
C SER A 15 24.32 3.55 8.74
N THR A 16 24.82 4.70 8.33
CA THR A 16 24.41 5.36 7.10
C THR A 16 25.29 4.88 5.94
N ALA A 17 24.68 4.57 4.81
CA ALA A 17 25.40 4.22 3.58
C ALA A 17 24.88 5.06 2.42
N THR A 18 25.80 5.49 1.55
CA THR A 18 25.45 6.14 0.29
C THR A 18 24.99 5.07 -0.70
N LYS A 19 23.79 5.23 -1.26
CA LYS A 19 23.22 4.32 -2.23
C LYS A 19 22.82 5.05 -3.50
N SER A 20 22.94 4.34 -4.61
CA SER A 20 22.48 4.85 -5.91
C SER A 20 20.97 4.72 -6.02
N VAL A 21 20.33 5.79 -6.48
CA VAL A 21 18.90 5.85 -6.75
C VAL A 21 18.68 6.15 -8.22
N ALA A 22 17.94 5.29 -8.91
CA ALA A 22 17.43 5.54 -10.24
C ALA A 22 15.99 6.04 -10.14
N TYR A 23 15.65 7.16 -10.78
CA TYR A 23 14.31 7.72 -10.72
C TYR A 23 13.94 8.54 -11.94
N VAL A 24 12.64 8.63 -12.22
CA VAL A 24 12.05 9.52 -13.23
C VAL A 24 12.01 10.93 -12.65
N ARG A 25 12.66 11.89 -13.33
CA ARG A 25 12.79 13.27 -12.83
C ARG A 25 11.47 14.05 -12.83
N ASP A 26 10.63 13.80 -13.82
CA ASP A 26 9.36 14.51 -14.03
C ASP A 26 8.25 13.51 -14.36
N ILE A 27 7.45 13.21 -13.34
CA ILE A 27 6.32 12.28 -13.46
C ILE A 27 5.22 12.85 -14.35
N SER A 28 4.96 14.16 -14.29
CA SER A 28 3.89 14.79 -15.09
C SER A 28 4.21 14.70 -16.58
N SER A 29 5.43 15.05 -16.98
CA SER A 29 5.89 14.88 -18.36
C SER A 29 5.92 13.43 -18.79
N PHE A 30 6.31 12.51 -17.89
CA PHE A 30 6.31 11.08 -18.17
C PHE A 30 4.89 10.56 -18.43
N VAL A 31 3.91 10.89 -17.59
CA VAL A 31 2.51 10.47 -17.77
C VAL A 31 1.95 11.03 -19.08
N ARG A 32 2.18 12.32 -19.36
CA ARG A 32 1.72 12.97 -20.59
C ARG A 32 2.31 12.29 -21.83
N HIS A 33 3.64 12.10 -21.84
CA HIS A 33 4.34 11.45 -22.97
C HIS A 33 3.83 10.02 -23.18
N THR A 34 3.69 9.26 -22.11
CA THR A 34 3.23 7.87 -22.16
C THR A 34 1.80 7.79 -22.68
N SER A 35 0.90 8.64 -22.17
CA SER A 35 -0.50 8.70 -22.61
C SER A 35 -0.59 9.05 -24.10
N ASN A 36 0.18 10.04 -24.58
CA ASN A 36 0.22 10.41 -25.99
C ASN A 36 0.72 9.27 -26.87
N LYS A 37 1.77 8.56 -26.45
CA LYS A 37 2.31 7.40 -27.19
C LYS A 37 1.33 6.25 -27.30
N PHE A 38 0.50 6.04 -26.29
CA PHE A 38 -0.54 5.02 -26.36
C PHE A 38 -1.67 5.44 -27.30
N ASP A 39 -2.05 6.71 -27.28
CA ASP A 39 -3.07 7.26 -28.18
C ASP A 39 -2.58 7.18 -29.63
N GLU A 40 -1.36 7.62 -29.94
CA GLU A 40 -0.71 7.53 -31.26
C GLU A 40 -0.68 6.09 -31.82
N LYS A 41 -0.53 5.09 -30.93
CA LYS A 41 -0.52 3.67 -31.30
C LYS A 41 -1.89 3.05 -31.46
N GLY A 42 -2.94 3.84 -31.32
CA GLY A 42 -4.34 3.33 -31.34
C GLY A 42 -4.69 2.47 -30.13
N MET A 43 -3.87 2.50 -29.07
CA MET A 43 -4.19 1.87 -27.81
C MET A 43 -5.16 2.80 -27.07
N MET A 44 -6.45 2.68 -27.40
CA MET A 44 -7.48 3.53 -26.81
C MET A 44 -7.52 3.39 -25.29
N LEU A 45 -7.45 4.53 -24.62
CA LEU A 45 -7.78 4.56 -23.20
C LEU A 45 -9.26 4.22 -23.01
N THR A 46 -9.54 3.30 -22.11
CA THR A 46 -10.90 2.84 -21.83
C THR A 46 -11.46 3.55 -20.60
N TRP A 47 -12.75 3.88 -20.66
CA TRP A 47 -13.52 4.34 -19.52
C TRP A 47 -14.47 3.22 -19.15
N HIS A 48 -14.07 2.42 -18.16
CA HIS A 48 -14.88 1.30 -17.69
C HIS A 48 -16.21 1.84 -17.16
N THR A 49 -17.31 1.35 -17.71
CA THR A 49 -18.66 1.81 -17.40
C THR A 49 -18.89 1.85 -15.89
N ARG A 50 -19.22 3.02 -15.36
CA ARG A 50 -19.49 3.31 -13.94
C ARG A 50 -18.29 3.21 -12.99
N GLN A 51 -17.08 2.97 -13.49
CA GLN A 51 -15.88 2.85 -12.66
C GLN A 51 -14.93 4.04 -12.84
N ILE A 52 -14.74 4.52 -14.07
CA ILE A 52 -13.94 5.69 -14.38
C ILE A 52 -14.84 6.72 -15.06
N PRO A 53 -14.94 7.95 -14.51
CA PRO A 53 -15.65 9.05 -15.16
C PRO A 53 -15.06 9.36 -16.53
N HIS A 54 -15.91 9.76 -17.48
CA HIS A 54 -15.46 10.05 -18.87
C HIS A 54 -14.57 11.28 -18.99
N ASP A 55 -14.58 12.15 -17.98
CA ASP A 55 -13.75 13.35 -17.87
C ASP A 55 -12.51 13.16 -17.01
N GLU A 56 -12.20 11.91 -16.62
CA GLU A 56 -11.05 11.61 -15.79
C GLU A 56 -10.10 10.60 -16.43
N THR A 57 -8.80 10.81 -16.23
CA THR A 57 -7.73 9.84 -16.47
C THR A 57 -7.12 9.48 -15.12
N LEU A 58 -7.13 8.20 -14.79
CA LEU A 58 -6.70 7.73 -13.48
C LEU A 58 -5.29 7.14 -13.54
N VAL A 59 -4.41 7.67 -12.71
CA VAL A 59 -3.04 7.21 -12.53
C VAL A 59 -2.89 6.62 -11.14
N LYS A 60 -2.36 5.41 -11.04
CA LYS A 60 -1.97 4.82 -9.75
C LYS A 60 -0.47 4.82 -9.61
N VAL A 61 -0.02 5.21 -8.42
CA VAL A 61 1.38 5.19 -8.01
C VAL A 61 1.50 4.31 -6.78
N GLY A 62 2.44 3.40 -6.80
CA GLY A 62 2.64 2.52 -5.66
C GLY A 62 4.02 1.92 -5.65
N ALA A 63 4.34 1.24 -4.55
CA ALA A 63 5.65 0.64 -4.42
C ALA A 63 5.59 -0.69 -3.67
N ASP A 64 6.67 -1.43 -3.84
CA ASP A 64 6.91 -2.70 -3.18
C ASP A 64 8.40 -2.83 -2.86
N HIS A 65 8.70 -3.46 -1.73
CA HIS A 65 10.03 -3.84 -1.34
C HIS A 65 10.21 -5.35 -1.50
N GLY A 66 11.14 -5.75 -2.36
CA GLY A 66 11.43 -7.16 -2.58
C GLY A 66 12.80 -7.38 -3.19
N GLY A 67 13.46 -8.49 -2.84
CA GLY A 67 14.81 -8.80 -3.33
C GLY A 67 15.85 -7.75 -2.94
N ASN A 68 15.79 -7.23 -1.71
CA ASN A 68 16.67 -6.19 -1.17
C ASN A 68 16.63 -4.85 -1.94
N SER A 69 15.59 -4.61 -2.71
CA SER A 69 15.40 -3.36 -3.45
C SER A 69 13.97 -2.84 -3.31
N PHE A 70 13.86 -1.52 -3.24
CA PHE A 70 12.59 -0.82 -3.29
C PHE A 70 12.30 -0.41 -4.74
N LYS A 71 11.06 -0.60 -5.15
CA LYS A 71 10.59 -0.31 -6.52
C LYS A 71 9.30 0.48 -6.46
N MET A 72 9.31 1.70 -6.98
CA MET A 72 8.10 2.49 -7.17
C MET A 72 7.65 2.39 -8.61
N THR A 73 6.37 2.15 -8.81
CA THR A 73 5.77 2.00 -10.14
C THR A 73 4.59 2.94 -10.34
N LEU A 74 4.34 3.26 -11.59
CA LEU A 74 3.20 4.03 -12.05
C LEU A 74 2.40 3.20 -13.06
N GLN A 75 1.08 3.29 -13.00
CA GLN A 75 0.15 2.64 -13.93
C GLN A 75 -0.96 3.61 -14.32
N ILE A 76 -1.39 3.57 -15.59
CA ILE A 76 -2.57 4.31 -16.06
C ILE A 76 -3.76 3.36 -16.03
N SER A 77 -4.81 3.69 -15.26
CA SER A 77 -5.93 2.79 -15.01
C SER A 77 -6.94 2.70 -16.16
N ASN A 78 -6.87 3.64 -17.12
CA ASN A 78 -7.76 3.72 -18.27
C ASN A 78 -7.41 2.71 -19.39
N PHE A 79 -6.83 1.57 -19.08
CA PHE A 79 -6.56 0.50 -20.03
C PHE A 79 -7.46 -0.69 -19.79
N GLU A 80 -7.71 -1.49 -20.83
CA GLU A 80 -8.48 -2.73 -20.73
C GLU A 80 -7.90 -3.66 -19.64
N ARG A 81 -6.55 -3.70 -19.53
CA ARG A 81 -5.84 -4.46 -18.50
C ARG A 81 -4.92 -3.53 -17.70
N PRO A 82 -5.49 -2.74 -16.76
CA PRO A 82 -4.75 -1.69 -16.07
C PRO A 82 -3.56 -2.20 -15.25
N ASN A 83 -3.63 -3.45 -14.77
CA ASN A 83 -2.57 -4.07 -13.96
C ASN A 83 -1.59 -4.93 -14.80
N SER A 84 -1.62 -4.82 -16.12
CA SER A 84 -0.71 -5.58 -16.99
C SER A 84 0.74 -5.11 -16.84
N LYS A 85 1.69 -6.01 -17.10
CA LYS A 85 3.12 -5.69 -17.12
C LYS A 85 3.45 -4.57 -18.12
N SER A 86 2.76 -4.56 -19.26
CA SER A 86 2.94 -3.53 -20.30
C SER A 86 2.47 -2.13 -19.90
N ASN A 87 1.64 -2.03 -18.85
CA ASN A 87 1.17 -0.76 -18.28
C ASN A 87 1.79 -0.47 -16.91
N THR A 88 2.84 -1.16 -16.53
CA THR A 88 3.56 -0.94 -15.26
C THR A 88 4.92 -0.33 -15.55
N PHE A 89 5.09 0.93 -15.17
CA PHE A 89 6.29 1.72 -15.42
C PHE A 89 7.08 1.90 -14.13
N LEU A 90 8.33 1.48 -14.12
CA LEU A 90 9.23 1.71 -13.01
C LEU A 90 9.62 3.20 -12.96
N CYS A 91 9.31 3.87 -11.85
CA CYS A 91 9.56 5.29 -11.66
C CYS A 91 10.71 5.58 -10.70
N CYS A 92 10.90 4.71 -9.70
CA CYS A 92 12.01 4.82 -8.76
C CYS A 92 12.51 3.43 -8.36
N LEU A 93 13.81 3.30 -8.23
CA LEU A 93 14.50 2.08 -7.80
C LEU A 93 15.67 2.45 -6.89
N PHE A 94 15.78 1.82 -5.74
CA PHE A 94 16.98 1.89 -4.89
C PHE A 94 17.19 0.59 -4.13
N GLU A 95 18.46 0.33 -3.76
CA GLU A 95 18.83 -0.77 -2.89
C GLU A 95 18.82 -0.29 -1.43
N GLY A 96 18.06 -0.96 -0.58
CA GLY A 96 17.95 -0.64 0.84
C GLY A 96 16.57 -0.91 1.39
N LYS A 97 16.42 -0.76 2.70
CA LYS A 97 15.15 -0.93 3.39
C LYS A 97 14.22 0.24 3.11
N ASP A 98 12.94 -0.03 3.05
CA ASP A 98 11.88 0.95 2.91
C ASP A 98 11.48 1.55 4.27
N THR A 99 12.46 2.04 5.04
CA THR A 99 12.18 2.76 6.29
C THR A 99 11.46 4.08 6.00
N CYS A 100 10.75 4.62 6.99
CA CYS A 100 10.07 5.91 6.83
C CYS A 100 11.03 7.03 6.42
N GLU A 101 12.26 7.06 7.00
CA GLU A 101 13.28 8.05 6.68
C GLU A 101 13.78 7.91 5.24
N ASN A 102 14.08 6.69 4.79
CA ASN A 102 14.51 6.42 3.43
C ASN A 102 13.42 6.82 2.42
N LEU A 103 12.18 6.43 2.70
CA LEU A 103 11.04 6.81 1.86
C LEU A 103 10.83 8.33 1.82
N ALA A 104 10.92 9.01 2.95
CA ALA A 104 10.80 10.47 3.01
C ALA A 104 11.91 11.17 2.22
N THR A 105 13.14 10.69 2.33
CA THR A 105 14.29 11.24 1.62
C THR A 105 14.19 11.04 0.11
N ILE A 106 13.79 9.85 -0.33
CA ILE A 106 13.82 9.48 -1.75
C ILE A 106 12.53 9.90 -2.47
N LEU A 107 11.37 9.72 -1.80
CA LEU A 107 10.06 9.93 -2.41
C LEU A 107 9.46 11.31 -2.09
N GLY A 108 10.07 12.07 -1.16
CA GLY A 108 9.56 13.39 -0.77
C GLY A 108 9.46 14.35 -1.95
N GLU A 109 10.40 14.33 -2.87
CA GLU A 109 10.38 15.15 -4.08
C GLU A 109 9.17 14.86 -4.98
N TYR A 110 8.68 13.62 -4.98
CA TYR A 110 7.50 13.26 -5.75
C TYR A 110 6.19 13.82 -5.16
N SER A 111 6.18 14.25 -3.91
CA SER A 111 4.97 14.81 -3.29
C SER A 111 4.45 16.02 -4.05
N GLN A 112 5.34 16.93 -4.42
CA GLN A 112 4.98 18.10 -5.22
C GLN A 112 4.53 17.69 -6.62
N GLN A 113 5.30 16.84 -7.30
CA GLN A 113 5.00 16.37 -8.66
C GLN A 113 3.65 15.62 -8.73
N LEU A 114 3.31 14.83 -7.72
CA LEU A 114 2.02 14.15 -7.64
C LEU A 114 0.86 15.11 -7.40
N ASN A 115 1.08 16.22 -6.68
CA ASN A 115 0.09 17.28 -6.55
C ASN A 115 -0.10 18.06 -7.87
N GLU A 116 0.98 18.35 -8.58
CA GLU A 116 0.94 18.98 -9.91
C GLU A 116 0.25 18.06 -10.92
N LEU A 117 0.53 16.75 -10.88
CA LEU A 117 -0.15 15.76 -11.72
C LEU A 117 -1.67 15.78 -11.54
N ARG A 118 -2.15 15.95 -10.30
CA ARG A 118 -3.60 16.07 -9.99
C ARG A 118 -4.23 17.34 -10.50
N GLN A 119 -3.46 18.37 -10.79
CA GLN A 119 -3.92 19.62 -11.40
C GLN A 119 -3.79 19.59 -12.92
N MET A 120 -3.13 18.57 -13.47
CA MET A 120 -2.93 18.40 -14.90
C MET A 120 -4.23 17.97 -15.58
N GLU A 121 -4.42 18.48 -16.78
CA GLU A 121 -5.42 17.96 -17.72
C GLU A 121 -4.73 17.26 -18.90
N TRP A 122 -5.30 16.13 -19.29
CA TRP A 122 -4.93 15.42 -20.51
C TRP A 122 -6.14 15.33 -21.43
N TYR A 123 -6.08 15.98 -22.60
CA TYR A 123 -7.22 16.11 -23.52
C TYR A 123 -8.53 16.56 -22.83
N ARG A 124 -8.47 17.60 -22.00
CA ARG A 124 -9.57 18.13 -21.18
C ARG A 124 -10.10 17.16 -20.12
N LYS A 125 -9.38 16.08 -19.84
CA LYS A 125 -9.70 15.14 -18.79
C LYS A 125 -8.84 15.42 -17.57
N LYS A 126 -9.43 15.46 -16.40
CA LYS A 126 -8.72 15.63 -15.14
C LYS A 126 -7.89 14.39 -14.85
N VAL A 127 -6.70 14.57 -14.31
CA VAL A 127 -5.88 13.45 -13.86
C VAL A 127 -6.13 13.18 -12.39
N GLY A 128 -6.76 12.04 -12.10
CA GLY A 128 -6.93 11.50 -10.76
C GLY A 128 -5.73 10.64 -10.36
N THR A 129 -5.17 10.87 -9.17
CA THR A 129 -4.02 10.11 -8.67
C THR A 129 -4.42 9.25 -7.49
N PHE A 130 -4.06 7.95 -7.54
CA PHE A 130 -4.30 6.98 -6.49
C PHE A 130 -2.99 6.36 -6.00
N VAL A 131 -2.94 5.99 -4.73
CA VAL A 131 -1.81 5.28 -4.12
C VAL A 131 -2.18 3.82 -3.90
N PHE A 132 -1.27 2.92 -4.23
CA PHE A 132 -1.41 1.49 -3.95
C PHE A 132 -0.09 0.92 -3.38
N GLY A 133 -0.19 -0.23 -2.75
CA GLY A 133 0.95 -0.93 -2.17
C GLY A 133 0.48 -1.96 -1.15
N ASP A 134 1.41 -2.63 -0.52
CA ASP A 134 1.09 -3.44 0.63
C ASP A 134 0.73 -2.56 1.85
N TYR A 135 0.23 -3.19 2.89
CA TYR A 135 -0.24 -2.45 4.07
C TYR A 135 0.90 -1.76 4.82
N ASP A 136 2.07 -2.37 4.87
CA ASP A 136 3.24 -1.86 5.57
C ASP A 136 3.79 -0.61 4.87
N PHE A 137 3.97 -0.67 3.55
CA PHE A 137 4.34 0.48 2.74
C PHE A 137 3.34 1.64 2.90
N LEU A 138 2.03 1.35 2.80
CA LEU A 138 1.01 2.40 2.95
C LEU A 138 1.06 3.04 4.34
N CYS A 139 1.26 2.24 5.40
CA CYS A 139 1.43 2.78 6.75
C CYS A 139 2.64 3.70 6.86
N LYS A 140 3.79 3.29 6.31
CA LYS A 140 5.01 4.10 6.29
C LYS A 140 4.80 5.42 5.53
N MET A 141 4.13 5.38 4.38
CA MET A 141 3.83 6.56 3.56
C MET A 141 2.94 7.59 4.28
N TYR A 142 2.04 7.13 5.15
CA TYR A 142 1.13 7.99 5.90
C TYR A 142 1.53 8.24 7.35
N GLY A 143 2.70 7.76 7.77
CA GLY A 143 3.22 7.94 9.13
C GLY A 143 2.37 7.21 10.19
N ILE A 144 1.82 6.06 9.85
CA ILE A 144 1.00 5.22 10.74
C ILE A 144 1.86 4.06 11.24
N SER A 145 1.76 3.74 12.53
CA SER A 145 2.53 2.67 13.18
C SER A 145 2.20 1.24 12.70
N GLY A 146 1.32 1.10 11.73
CA GLY A 146 0.95 -0.19 11.14
C GLY A 146 0.16 -1.10 12.07
N ALA A 147 0.15 -2.41 11.76
CA ALA A 147 -0.66 -3.41 12.46
C ALA A 147 -0.31 -3.57 13.96
N ALA A 148 0.91 -3.23 14.37
CA ALA A 148 1.35 -3.28 15.77
C ALA A 148 0.85 -2.07 16.60
N GLY A 149 0.47 -0.97 15.96
CA GLY A 149 0.08 0.26 16.61
C GLY A 149 -1.25 0.20 17.36
N VAL A 150 -1.49 1.22 18.19
CA VAL A 150 -2.76 1.37 18.94
C VAL A 150 -3.93 1.63 17.97
N HIS A 151 -3.71 2.40 16.93
CA HIS A 151 -4.68 2.75 15.89
C HIS A 151 -4.19 2.27 14.52
N PRO A 152 -4.30 0.96 14.24
CA PRO A 152 -3.64 0.37 13.07
C PRO A 152 -4.28 0.76 11.72
N CYS A 153 -5.55 1.12 11.69
CA CYS A 153 -6.26 1.34 10.43
C CYS A 153 -5.79 2.62 9.71
N ILE A 154 -5.55 2.54 8.40
CA ILE A 154 -5.21 3.70 7.56
C ILE A 154 -6.42 4.61 7.38
N TRP A 155 -7.62 4.04 7.26
CA TRP A 155 -8.84 4.77 6.89
C TRP A 155 -9.64 5.32 8.09
N CYS A 156 -9.42 4.77 9.30
CA CYS A 156 -10.18 5.18 10.47
C CYS A 156 -9.36 5.15 11.76
N THR A 157 -9.90 5.78 12.81
CA THR A 157 -9.23 5.90 14.12
C THR A 157 -9.58 4.77 15.08
N VAL A 158 -10.05 3.62 14.57
CA VAL A 158 -10.37 2.47 15.43
C VAL A 158 -9.13 2.00 16.20
N SER A 159 -9.28 1.78 17.51
CA SER A 159 -8.21 1.21 18.31
C SER A 159 -8.15 -0.32 18.16
N LYS A 160 -6.95 -0.90 18.29
CA LYS A 160 -6.75 -2.35 18.25
C LYS A 160 -7.63 -3.08 19.26
N ALA A 161 -7.79 -2.54 20.46
CA ALA A 161 -8.66 -3.09 21.49
C ALA A 161 -10.14 -3.08 21.09
N ASN A 162 -10.57 -2.09 20.30
CA ASN A 162 -11.95 -2.04 19.80
C ASN A 162 -12.18 -2.95 18.60
N MET A 163 -11.17 -3.21 17.78
CA MET A 163 -11.25 -4.15 16.65
C MET A 163 -11.48 -5.60 17.11
N GLN A 164 -11.10 -5.93 18.35
CA GLN A 164 -11.25 -7.26 18.93
C GLN A 164 -12.61 -7.47 19.61
N LYS A 165 -13.43 -6.41 19.76
CA LYS A 165 -14.75 -6.52 20.34
C LYS A 165 -15.75 -7.09 19.34
N SER A 166 -16.82 -7.74 19.88
CA SER A 166 -17.88 -8.34 19.06
C SER A 166 -18.40 -7.40 17.96
N PRO A 167 -18.63 -7.91 16.73
CA PRO A 167 -19.17 -7.15 15.62
C PRO A 167 -20.55 -6.52 15.88
N ASP A 168 -21.28 -7.00 16.90
CA ASP A 168 -22.62 -6.53 17.26
C ASP A 168 -22.64 -5.12 17.90
N LYS A 169 -21.48 -4.58 18.28
CA LYS A 169 -21.38 -3.21 18.78
C LYS A 169 -21.01 -2.28 17.63
N GLN A 170 -21.97 -1.46 17.19
CA GLN A 170 -21.68 -0.34 16.27
C GLN A 170 -20.60 0.55 16.89
N LEU A 171 -19.40 0.44 16.36
CA LEU A 171 -18.29 1.31 16.73
C LEU A 171 -18.48 2.65 15.99
N GLN A 172 -18.72 3.71 16.72
CA GLN A 172 -18.60 5.05 16.16
C GLN A 172 -17.12 5.34 15.91
N VAL A 173 -16.70 5.24 14.66
CA VAL A 173 -15.30 5.40 14.27
C VAL A 173 -15.19 6.59 13.35
N ALA A 174 -14.32 7.54 13.71
CA ALA A 174 -14.03 8.68 12.84
C ALA A 174 -13.16 8.25 11.66
N HIS A 175 -13.51 8.71 10.46
CA HIS A 175 -12.65 8.55 9.28
C HIS A 175 -11.38 9.41 9.44
N ARG A 176 -10.26 8.87 8.99
CA ARG A 176 -9.01 9.62 8.96
C ARG A 176 -8.99 10.60 7.78
N THR A 177 -8.30 11.70 8.01
CA THR A 177 -7.95 12.70 7.00
C THR A 177 -6.44 12.95 7.10
N LEU A 178 -5.84 13.55 6.08
CA LEU A 178 -4.44 13.98 6.16
C LEU A 178 -4.16 14.90 7.37
N ARG A 179 -5.17 15.70 7.78
CA ARG A 179 -5.07 16.56 8.95
C ARG A 179 -5.07 15.78 10.26
N SER A 180 -5.85 14.69 10.36
CA SER A 180 -5.87 13.84 11.56
C SER A 180 -4.57 13.07 11.71
N LEU A 181 -3.94 12.62 10.62
CA LEU A 181 -2.66 11.91 10.64
C LEU A 181 -1.53 12.75 11.27
N ARG A 182 -1.55 14.07 11.03
CA ARG A 182 -0.57 14.99 11.63
C ARG A 182 -0.71 15.11 13.16
N LYS A 183 -1.84 14.74 13.73
CA LYS A 183 -2.12 14.83 15.16
C LYS A 183 -1.82 13.52 15.91
N ASP A 184 -1.86 12.40 15.23
CA ASP A 184 -1.74 11.07 15.85
C ASP A 184 -0.27 10.69 16.20
N HIS A 185 0.62 11.66 16.23
CA HIS A 185 1.99 11.61 16.76
C HIS A 185 2.66 10.23 16.89
N TRP A 186 3.25 9.79 15.84
CA TRP A 186 4.61 9.30 15.95
C TRP A 186 5.50 10.43 15.43
N GLN A 187 6.32 10.97 16.28
CA GLN A 187 6.98 12.28 16.23
C GLN A 187 7.91 12.55 15.04
N PHE A 188 7.98 11.70 14.01
CA PHE A 188 9.06 11.79 13.05
C PHE A 188 8.69 12.10 11.61
N LEU A 189 7.49 11.81 11.13
CA LEU A 189 7.23 12.07 9.70
C LEU A 189 5.78 12.48 9.44
N SER A 190 5.63 13.64 8.81
CA SER A 190 4.42 13.98 8.06
C SER A 190 4.25 12.95 6.92
N ALA A 191 3.01 12.72 6.47
CA ALA A 191 2.76 11.88 5.29
C ALA A 191 3.74 12.27 4.17
N VAL A 192 4.46 11.29 3.63
CA VAL A 192 5.46 11.50 2.56
C VAL A 192 4.77 12.09 1.33
N TRP A 193 3.57 11.59 1.03
CA TRP A 193 2.74 12.13 -0.05
C TRP A 193 1.46 12.77 0.49
N HIS A 194 1.11 13.95 -0.03
CA HIS A 194 -0.10 14.67 0.35
C HIS A 194 -1.34 14.22 -0.47
N ILE A 195 -1.44 12.93 -0.76
CA ILE A 195 -2.59 12.33 -1.43
C ILE A 195 -3.64 11.95 -0.38
N SER A 196 -4.90 12.33 -0.60
CA SER A 196 -6.00 12.02 0.31
C SER A 196 -6.11 10.52 0.57
N ILE A 197 -6.43 10.14 1.80
CA ILE A 197 -6.67 8.73 2.20
C ILE A 197 -7.78 8.08 1.37
N ASN A 198 -8.75 8.86 0.88
CA ASN A 198 -9.80 8.36 0.00
C ASN A 198 -9.28 7.91 -1.38
N HIS A 199 -8.05 8.29 -1.72
CA HIS A 199 -7.37 7.87 -2.94
C HIS A 199 -6.34 6.75 -2.68
N VAL A 200 -6.39 6.12 -1.53
CA VAL A 200 -5.59 4.93 -1.22
C VAL A 200 -6.36 3.69 -1.64
N CYS A 201 -5.78 2.91 -2.55
CA CYS A 201 -6.33 1.62 -2.95
C CYS A 201 -6.08 0.60 -1.83
N PRO A 202 -7.12 -0.04 -1.28
CA PRO A 202 -6.92 -1.09 -0.30
C PRO A 202 -6.09 -2.25 -0.86
N PRO A 203 -5.18 -2.84 -0.07
CA PRO A 203 -4.36 -3.97 -0.51
C PRO A 203 -5.18 -5.28 -0.50
N TYR A 204 -6.14 -5.41 -1.38
CA TYR A 204 -7.12 -6.50 -1.40
C TYR A 204 -6.49 -7.89 -1.38
N LEU A 205 -5.38 -8.10 -2.10
CA LEU A 205 -4.70 -9.39 -2.11
C LEU A 205 -4.20 -9.76 -0.71
N HIS A 206 -3.54 -8.84 -0.01
CA HIS A 206 -3.03 -9.08 1.35
C HIS A 206 -4.16 -9.27 2.35
N ILE A 207 -5.27 -8.52 2.21
CA ILE A 207 -6.48 -8.69 3.02
C ILE A 207 -7.06 -10.08 2.81
N LEU A 208 -7.25 -10.49 1.55
CA LEU A 208 -7.80 -11.80 1.20
C LEU A 208 -6.91 -12.94 1.71
N LEU A 209 -5.60 -12.87 1.47
CA LEU A 209 -4.64 -13.87 1.96
C LEU A 209 -4.66 -13.96 3.49
N GLY A 210 -4.76 -12.83 4.19
CA GLY A 210 -4.89 -12.80 5.65
C GLY A 210 -6.16 -13.49 6.15
N ILE A 211 -7.29 -13.26 5.48
CA ILE A 211 -8.56 -13.92 5.80
C ILE A 211 -8.47 -15.43 5.56
N VAL A 212 -7.99 -15.85 4.38
CA VAL A 212 -7.85 -17.27 4.01
C VAL A 212 -6.91 -17.99 4.97
N LYS A 213 -5.74 -17.38 5.28
CA LYS A 213 -4.81 -17.95 6.25
C LYS A 213 -5.46 -18.14 7.62
N ARG A 214 -6.16 -17.13 8.13
CA ARG A 214 -6.84 -17.22 9.42
C ARG A 214 -7.89 -18.35 9.45
N HIS A 215 -8.67 -18.50 8.40
CA HIS A 215 -9.64 -19.60 8.31
C HIS A 215 -8.95 -20.96 8.24
N HIS A 216 -7.86 -21.07 7.50
CA HIS A 216 -7.06 -22.28 7.44
C HIS A 216 -6.51 -22.66 8.82
N ASP A 217 -5.88 -21.71 9.54
CA ASP A 217 -5.34 -21.92 10.87
C ASP A 217 -6.42 -22.32 11.89
N MET A 218 -7.64 -21.79 11.74
CA MET A 218 -8.79 -22.19 12.57
C MET A 218 -9.24 -23.62 12.28
N LEU A 219 -9.35 -23.97 11.00
CA LEU A 219 -9.74 -25.31 10.56
C LEU A 219 -8.73 -26.36 10.99
N GLU A 220 -7.44 -26.07 10.86
CA GLU A 220 -6.35 -26.96 11.29
C GLU A 220 -6.41 -27.24 12.80
N LYS A 221 -6.66 -26.19 13.61
CA LYS A 221 -6.83 -26.35 15.07
C LYS A 221 -8.04 -27.20 15.41
N GLU A 222 -9.13 -27.04 14.71
CA GLU A 222 -10.36 -27.82 14.95
C GLU A 222 -10.17 -29.29 14.55
N CYS A 223 -9.55 -29.57 13.40
CA CYS A 223 -9.19 -30.93 13.00
C CYS A 223 -8.28 -31.60 14.03
N HIS A 224 -7.24 -30.89 14.49
CA HIS A 224 -6.35 -31.43 15.53
C HIS A 224 -7.08 -31.72 16.84
N SER A 225 -8.01 -30.86 17.26
CA SER A 225 -8.85 -31.10 18.45
C SER A 225 -9.72 -32.35 18.30
N ILE A 226 -10.29 -32.58 17.12
CA ILE A 226 -11.10 -33.77 16.82
C ILE A 226 -10.22 -35.04 16.85
N ASP A 227 -9.03 -34.99 16.26
CA ASP A 227 -8.10 -36.10 16.27
C ASP A 227 -7.70 -36.51 17.70
N LEU A 228 -7.45 -35.56 18.58
CA LEU A 228 -7.19 -35.84 20.01
C LEU A 228 -8.39 -36.49 20.70
N GLN A 229 -9.61 -36.00 20.46
CA GLN A 229 -10.82 -36.59 21.03
C GLN A 229 -11.03 -38.05 20.56
N ILE A 230 -10.80 -38.32 19.27
CA ILE A 230 -10.87 -39.67 18.72
C ILE A 230 -9.83 -40.56 19.37
N THR A 231 -8.61 -40.08 19.52
CA THR A 231 -7.50 -40.85 20.15
C THR A 231 -7.85 -41.22 21.59
N ASP A 232 -8.38 -40.27 22.37
CA ASP A 232 -8.81 -40.50 23.76
C ASP A 232 -9.95 -41.52 23.85
N VAL A 233 -10.94 -41.45 22.96
CA VAL A 233 -12.03 -42.43 22.90
C VAL A 233 -11.52 -43.81 22.57
N LEU A 234 -10.57 -43.95 21.65
CA LEU A 234 -9.98 -45.21 21.27
C LEU A 234 -9.11 -45.80 22.40
N ALA A 235 -8.35 -44.99 23.11
CA ALA A 235 -7.56 -45.40 24.26
C ALA A 235 -8.46 -45.93 25.38
N ASN A 236 -9.51 -45.20 25.75
CA ASN A 236 -10.48 -45.63 26.80
C ASN A 236 -11.27 -46.91 26.45
N ARG A 237 -11.43 -47.24 25.15
CA ARG A 237 -12.03 -48.50 24.71
C ARG A 237 -11.10 -49.69 24.91
N ARG A 238 -9.77 -49.49 24.71
CA ARG A 238 -8.77 -50.53 24.90
C ARG A 238 -8.55 -50.92 26.35
N GLU A 239 -8.78 -50.01 27.29
CA GLU A 239 -8.64 -50.27 28.71
C GLU A 239 -9.87 -51.02 29.34
N LYS A 240 -10.98 -51.06 28.63
CA LYS A 240 -12.24 -51.66 29.11
C LYS A 240 -12.53 -53.02 28.47
N GLY A 241 -11.73 -53.53 27.61
CA GLY A 241 -11.83 -54.87 26.96
C GLY A 241 -10.68 -55.75 27.34
#